data_0f5ac6bfcc2c1b398148630f65ce3e6a
#
_entry.id   0f5ac6bfcc2c1b398148630f65ce3e6a
#
_cell.length_a   1.000
_cell.length_b   1.000
_cell.length_c   1.000
_cell.angle_alpha   90.00
_cell.angle_beta   90.00
_cell.angle_gamma   90.00
#
_symmetry.space_group_name_H-M   'P 1'
#
loop_
_entity.id
_entity.type
_entity.pdbx_description
1 polymer ?
#
loop_
_entity_poly.entity_id
_entity_poly.type
_entity_poly.pdbx_seq_one_letter_code
_entity_poly.pdbx_strand_id
1 'polypeptide(L)'
;MKGILRTIFVAVCLVLFASAYGCAVNRAANQPSEKDTSLLSTGTPRAKILAEFGAPINTEIKDGKKTDIYSFIQGYSSGVKAGRVFLHGAADVMTLGLWELVGGSVEGNYSGEKFSFQVTYDEKDLVKKILPLNEEAKKE
;
A
#
# COMPACT_ATOMS: atom_id res chain seq x y z
N MET A 1 -41.05 -23.63 20.18
CA MET A 1 -40.10 -23.98 19.09
C MET A 1 -39.80 -22.81 18.15
N LYS A 2 -40.80 -22.09 17.60
CA LYS A 2 -40.55 -20.96 16.66
C LYS A 2 -39.73 -19.81 17.27
N GLY A 3 -39.90 -19.49 18.57
CA GLY A 3 -39.13 -18.42 19.26
C GLY A 3 -37.65 -18.76 19.40
N ILE A 4 -37.34 -19.99 19.80
CA ILE A 4 -35.95 -20.46 19.97
C ILE A 4 -35.19 -20.44 18.62
N LEU A 5 -35.87 -20.93 17.56
CA LEU A 5 -35.29 -20.95 16.22
C LEU A 5 -34.99 -19.54 15.71
N ARG A 6 -35.85 -18.55 16.00
CA ARG A 6 -35.64 -17.14 15.66
C ARG A 6 -34.48 -16.54 16.44
N THR A 7 -34.35 -16.85 17.73
CA THR A 7 -33.24 -16.38 18.57
C THR A 7 -31.90 -16.95 18.09
N ILE A 8 -31.85 -18.25 17.75
CA ILE A 8 -30.67 -18.89 17.22
C ILE A 8 -30.29 -18.25 15.86
N PHE A 9 -31.26 -18.02 15.00
CA PHE A 9 -31.01 -17.38 13.70
C PHE A 9 -30.43 -15.97 13.84
N VAL A 10 -30.97 -15.14 14.75
CA VAL A 10 -30.46 -13.79 15.04
C VAL A 10 -29.04 -13.87 15.62
N ALA A 11 -28.78 -14.80 16.55
CA ALA A 11 -27.45 -14.97 17.12
C ALA A 11 -26.41 -15.39 16.05
N VAL A 12 -26.76 -16.30 15.16
CA VAL A 12 -25.91 -16.70 14.04
C VAL A 12 -25.64 -15.53 13.09
N CYS A 13 -26.67 -14.74 12.76
CA CYS A 13 -26.47 -13.53 11.93
C CYS A 13 -25.55 -12.52 12.60
N LEU A 14 -25.65 -12.29 13.91
CA LEU A 14 -24.77 -11.38 14.64
C LEU A 14 -23.32 -11.87 14.66
N VAL A 15 -23.09 -13.18 14.83
CA VAL A 15 -21.74 -13.78 14.75
C VAL A 15 -21.17 -13.64 13.34
N LEU A 16 -21.96 -13.87 12.29
CA LEU A 16 -21.53 -13.69 10.89
C LEU A 16 -21.20 -12.23 10.58
N PHE A 17 -21.95 -11.26 11.12
CA PHE A 17 -21.64 -9.85 10.99
C PHE A 17 -20.34 -9.47 11.72
N ALA A 18 -20.08 -10.04 12.90
CA ALA A 18 -18.87 -9.77 13.66
C ALA A 18 -17.61 -10.33 12.98
N SER A 19 -17.72 -11.46 12.27
CA SER A 19 -16.60 -12.05 11.52
C SER A 19 -16.26 -11.33 10.20
N ALA A 20 -17.13 -10.44 9.71
CA ALA A 20 -16.87 -9.63 8.52
C ALA A 20 -15.73 -8.58 8.71
N TYR A 21 -15.24 -8.37 9.92
CA TYR A 21 -14.07 -7.56 10.23
C TYR A 21 -12.77 -8.40 10.28
N GLY A 22 -12.64 -9.35 9.37
CA GLY A 22 -11.49 -10.25 9.33
C GLY A 22 -10.15 -9.58 9.04
N CYS A 23 -9.05 -10.27 9.36
CA CYS A 23 -7.69 -9.77 9.14
C CYS A 23 -7.40 -9.46 7.67
N ALA A 24 -7.97 -10.24 6.74
CA ALA A 24 -7.81 -10.03 5.30
C ALA A 24 -8.42 -8.69 4.85
N VAL A 25 -9.64 -8.40 5.28
CA VAL A 25 -10.33 -7.12 5.02
C VAL A 25 -9.53 -5.95 5.59
N ASN A 26 -9.08 -6.06 6.85
CA ASN A 26 -8.30 -5.03 7.49
C ASN A 26 -6.94 -4.82 6.79
N ARG A 27 -6.25 -5.88 6.39
CA ARG A 27 -4.99 -5.80 5.62
C ARG A 27 -5.21 -5.13 4.26
N ALA A 28 -6.24 -5.50 3.51
CA ALA A 28 -6.56 -4.88 2.23
C ALA A 28 -6.87 -3.39 2.37
N ALA A 29 -7.60 -2.99 3.42
CA ALA A 29 -7.91 -1.59 3.70
C ALA A 29 -6.68 -0.76 4.09
N ASN A 30 -5.70 -1.37 4.78
CA ASN A 30 -4.50 -0.72 5.28
C ASN A 30 -3.27 -0.88 4.37
N GLN A 31 -3.44 -1.36 3.13
CA GLN A 31 -2.37 -1.40 2.14
C GLN A 31 -1.79 0.01 1.89
N PRO A 32 -0.48 0.14 1.59
CA PRO A 32 0.13 1.41 1.24
C PRO A 32 -0.63 2.14 0.15
N SER A 33 -0.66 3.46 0.21
CA SER A 33 -1.27 4.27 -0.84
C SER A 33 -0.38 4.32 -2.07
N GLU A 34 -1.00 4.42 -3.23
CA GLU A 34 -0.29 4.72 -4.47
C GLU A 34 0.41 6.06 -4.33
N LYS A 35 1.69 6.10 -4.74
CA LYS A 35 2.51 7.31 -4.77
C LYS A 35 2.50 7.91 -6.17
N ASP A 36 2.42 9.24 -6.24
CA ASP A 36 2.46 9.96 -7.52
C ASP A 36 3.88 10.02 -8.07
N THR A 37 4.23 9.01 -8.86
CA THR A 37 5.54 8.93 -9.51
C THR A 37 5.73 9.93 -10.65
N SER A 38 4.68 10.63 -11.11
CA SER A 38 4.79 11.69 -12.13
C SER A 38 5.62 12.88 -11.64
N LEU A 39 5.70 13.07 -10.32
CA LEU A 39 6.56 14.07 -9.68
C LEU A 39 8.05 13.76 -9.84
N LEU A 40 8.42 12.52 -10.19
CA LEU A 40 9.80 12.12 -10.49
C LEU A 40 10.17 12.59 -11.91
N SER A 41 10.20 13.90 -12.11
CA SER A 41 10.51 14.55 -13.38
C SER A 41 11.42 15.75 -13.17
N THR A 42 12.26 16.05 -14.18
CA THR A 42 13.19 17.19 -14.17
C THR A 42 12.40 18.50 -13.97
N GLY A 43 12.91 19.37 -13.10
CA GLY A 43 12.30 20.65 -12.77
C GLY A 43 11.29 20.61 -11.61
N THR A 44 10.96 19.43 -11.09
CA THR A 44 10.11 19.31 -9.90
C THR A 44 10.82 19.86 -8.66
N PRO A 45 10.21 20.75 -7.87
CA PRO A 45 10.79 21.24 -6.63
C PRO A 45 11.00 20.11 -5.61
N ARG A 46 12.13 20.12 -4.90
CA ARG A 46 12.47 19.17 -3.82
C ARG A 46 11.35 19.06 -2.77
N ALA A 47 10.71 20.20 -2.44
CA ALA A 47 9.62 20.22 -1.47
C ALA A 47 8.44 19.31 -1.87
N LYS A 48 8.12 19.21 -3.17
CA LYS A 48 7.08 18.30 -3.67
C LYS A 48 7.50 16.84 -3.54
N ILE A 49 8.77 16.53 -3.81
CA ILE A 49 9.32 15.18 -3.63
C ILE A 49 9.24 14.78 -2.16
N LEU A 50 9.64 15.67 -1.25
CA LEU A 50 9.54 15.44 0.21
C LEU A 50 8.11 15.23 0.68
N ALA A 51 7.16 16.03 0.16
CA ALA A 51 5.75 15.93 0.55
C ALA A 51 5.13 14.58 0.12
N GLU A 52 5.49 14.07 -1.06
CA GLU A 52 4.95 12.82 -1.60
C GLU A 52 5.66 11.59 -1.04
N PHE A 53 6.98 11.55 -1.10
CA PHE A 53 7.77 10.35 -0.77
C PHE A 53 8.29 10.33 0.66
N GLY A 54 8.16 11.45 1.40
CA GLY A 54 8.66 11.59 2.77
C GLY A 54 10.13 11.98 2.82
N ALA A 55 10.75 11.84 3.99
CA ALA A 55 12.16 12.15 4.19
C ALA A 55 13.06 11.17 3.41
N PRO A 56 14.15 11.64 2.79
CA PRO A 56 15.13 10.76 2.16
C PRO A 56 15.81 9.86 3.21
N ILE A 57 16.17 8.65 2.81
CA ILE A 57 16.95 7.72 3.67
C ILE A 57 18.41 8.14 3.76
N ASN A 58 18.89 8.90 2.78
CA ASN A 58 20.22 9.50 2.78
C ASN A 58 20.22 10.81 1.99
N THR A 59 21.01 11.79 2.45
CA THR A 59 21.26 13.05 1.75
C THR A 59 22.78 13.29 1.70
N GLU A 60 23.30 13.50 0.51
CA GLU A 60 24.70 13.83 0.26
C GLU A 60 24.80 15.18 -0.44
N ILE A 61 25.76 16.01 -0.01
CA ILE A 61 26.10 17.27 -0.69
C ILE A 61 27.54 17.14 -1.17
N LYS A 62 27.74 17.12 -2.49
CA LYS A 62 29.04 17.02 -3.13
C LYS A 62 29.14 18.05 -4.25
N ASP A 63 30.21 18.84 -4.23
CA ASP A 63 30.49 19.90 -5.22
C ASP A 63 29.30 20.88 -5.39
N GLY A 64 28.67 21.27 -4.28
CA GLY A 64 27.49 22.15 -4.27
C GLY A 64 26.18 21.50 -4.80
N LYS A 65 26.21 20.23 -5.18
CA LYS A 65 25.04 19.50 -5.64
C LYS A 65 24.49 18.64 -4.50
N LYS A 66 23.19 18.80 -4.26
CA LYS A 66 22.45 17.99 -3.30
C LYS A 66 21.88 16.75 -3.98
N THR A 67 22.08 15.60 -3.34
CA THR A 67 21.57 14.31 -3.82
C THR A 67 20.89 13.61 -2.69
N ASP A 68 19.61 13.28 -2.88
CA ASP A 68 18.78 12.52 -1.93
C ASP A 68 18.53 11.11 -2.45
N ILE A 69 18.52 10.14 -1.55
CA ILE A 69 18.08 8.77 -1.83
C ILE A 69 16.77 8.56 -1.11
N TYR A 70 15.77 8.11 -1.86
CA TYR A 70 14.44 7.77 -1.36
C TYR A 70 14.20 6.28 -1.51
N SER A 71 13.41 5.74 -0.58
CA SER A 71 12.87 4.39 -0.68
C SER A 71 11.42 4.41 -0.21
N PHE A 72 10.53 3.88 -1.01
CA PHE A 72 9.10 3.85 -0.71
C PHE A 72 8.48 2.56 -1.20
N ILE A 73 7.29 2.25 -0.70
CA ILE A 73 6.48 1.15 -1.18
C ILE A 73 5.42 1.73 -2.11
N GLN A 74 5.44 1.33 -3.38
CA GLN A 74 4.37 1.67 -4.32
C GLN A 74 3.16 0.83 -3.97
N GLY A 75 2.16 1.49 -3.47
CA GLY A 75 0.91 0.84 -3.07
C GLY A 75 -0.12 0.84 -4.19
N TYR A 76 -1.37 0.69 -3.79
CA TYR A 76 -2.50 0.55 -4.69
C TYR A 76 -3.43 1.77 -4.62
N SER A 77 -4.06 2.08 -5.74
CA SER A 77 -5.08 3.12 -5.81
C SER A 77 -6.27 2.81 -4.88
N SER A 78 -6.97 3.84 -4.45
CA SER A 78 -8.14 3.68 -3.57
C SER A 78 -9.22 2.77 -4.17
N GLY A 79 -9.40 2.78 -5.48
CA GLY A 79 -10.33 1.90 -6.18
C GLY A 79 -9.95 0.43 -6.09
N VAL A 80 -8.66 0.12 -6.28
CA VAL A 80 -8.13 -1.25 -6.14
C VAL A 80 -8.27 -1.73 -4.70
N LYS A 81 -7.92 -0.90 -3.71
CA LYS A 81 -8.11 -1.23 -2.29
C LYS A 81 -9.56 -1.53 -1.95
N ALA A 82 -10.50 -0.67 -2.38
CA ALA A 82 -11.92 -0.86 -2.14
C ALA A 82 -12.44 -2.15 -2.78
N GLY A 83 -12.03 -2.46 -4.01
CA GLY A 83 -12.38 -3.71 -4.68
C GLY A 83 -11.88 -4.95 -3.94
N ARG A 84 -10.66 -4.91 -3.40
CA ARG A 84 -10.09 -6.02 -2.62
C ARG A 84 -10.78 -6.18 -1.26
N VAL A 85 -11.07 -5.09 -0.57
CA VAL A 85 -11.86 -5.11 0.68
C VAL A 85 -13.22 -5.76 0.44
N PHE A 86 -13.90 -5.36 -0.65
CA PHE A 86 -15.20 -5.95 -1.02
C PHE A 86 -15.08 -7.45 -1.35
N LEU A 87 -14.06 -7.84 -2.11
CA LEU A 87 -13.83 -9.24 -2.49
C LEU A 87 -13.60 -10.12 -1.25
N HIS A 88 -12.73 -9.70 -0.33
CA HIS A 88 -12.47 -10.43 0.90
C HIS A 88 -13.69 -10.50 1.79
N GLY A 89 -14.43 -9.40 1.96
CA GLY A 89 -15.67 -9.40 2.74
C GLY A 89 -16.74 -10.31 2.15
N ALA A 90 -16.90 -10.34 0.83
CA ALA A 90 -17.83 -11.24 0.15
C ALA A 90 -17.39 -12.71 0.30
N ALA A 91 -16.10 -13.01 0.15
CA ALA A 91 -15.56 -14.35 0.31
C ALA A 91 -15.74 -14.86 1.75
N ASP A 92 -15.50 -14.02 2.77
CA ASP A 92 -15.73 -14.37 4.18
C ASP A 92 -17.19 -14.74 4.45
N VAL A 93 -18.12 -13.95 3.94
CA VAL A 93 -19.57 -14.25 4.09
C VAL A 93 -19.95 -15.55 3.39
N MET A 94 -19.46 -15.78 2.16
CA MET A 94 -19.79 -16.98 1.38
C MET A 94 -19.17 -18.25 1.97
N THR A 95 -18.01 -18.15 2.60
CA THR A 95 -17.30 -19.31 3.19
C THR A 95 -17.49 -19.43 4.70
N LEU A 96 -18.42 -18.66 5.29
CA LEU A 96 -18.68 -18.63 6.73
C LEU A 96 -17.40 -18.34 7.56
N GLY A 97 -16.54 -17.46 7.05
CA GLY A 97 -15.29 -17.06 7.70
C GLY A 97 -14.08 -17.97 7.44
N LEU A 98 -14.25 -19.09 6.73
CA LEU A 98 -13.10 -19.96 6.39
C LEU A 98 -12.11 -19.30 5.45
N TRP A 99 -12.54 -18.29 4.69
CA TRP A 99 -11.68 -17.50 3.80
C TRP A 99 -10.54 -16.80 4.54
N GLU A 100 -10.75 -16.43 5.79
CA GLU A 100 -9.75 -15.75 6.61
C GLU A 100 -8.44 -16.54 6.76
N LEU A 101 -8.51 -17.87 6.76
CA LEU A 101 -7.33 -18.76 6.85
C LEU A 101 -6.39 -18.58 5.62
N VAL A 102 -6.95 -18.23 4.48
CA VAL A 102 -6.20 -18.06 3.21
C VAL A 102 -6.07 -16.59 2.83
N GLY A 103 -7.12 -15.80 3.01
CA GLY A 103 -7.20 -14.42 2.59
C GLY A 103 -6.13 -13.53 3.21
N GLY A 104 -5.78 -13.76 4.47
CA GLY A 104 -4.70 -13.06 5.15
C GLY A 104 -3.32 -13.31 4.52
N SER A 105 -3.06 -14.53 4.07
CA SER A 105 -1.83 -14.90 3.35
C SER A 105 -1.79 -14.30 1.94
N VAL A 106 -2.92 -14.27 1.26
CA VAL A 106 -3.06 -13.65 -0.07
C VAL A 106 -2.71 -12.16 0.03
N GLU A 107 -3.32 -11.43 0.98
CA GLU A 107 -3.04 -10.00 1.17
C GLU A 107 -1.58 -9.73 1.60
N GLY A 108 -0.94 -10.64 2.32
CA GLY A 108 0.47 -10.55 2.68
C GLY A 108 1.41 -10.48 1.47
N ASN A 109 1.07 -11.17 0.38
CA ASN A 109 1.84 -11.17 -0.87
C ASN A 109 1.63 -9.91 -1.72
N TYR A 110 0.63 -9.09 -1.40
CA TYR A 110 0.28 -7.86 -2.13
C TYR A 110 0.62 -6.59 -1.32
N SER A 111 1.68 -6.61 -0.54
CA SER A 111 2.11 -5.47 0.29
C SER A 111 2.67 -4.28 -0.51
N GLY A 112 2.60 -4.31 -1.84
CA GLY A 112 3.21 -3.34 -2.73
C GLY A 112 4.66 -3.68 -3.07
N GLU A 113 5.20 -3.01 -4.09
CA GLU A 113 6.60 -3.17 -4.51
C GLU A 113 7.47 -2.06 -3.91
N LYS A 114 8.64 -2.45 -3.38
CA LYS A 114 9.59 -1.49 -2.82
C LYS A 114 10.43 -0.90 -3.95
N PHE A 115 10.38 0.41 -4.09
CA PHE A 115 11.19 1.18 -5.02
C PHE A 115 12.22 2.02 -4.30
N SER A 116 13.40 2.14 -4.90
CA SER A 116 14.42 3.07 -4.43
C SER A 116 14.95 3.87 -5.61
N PHE A 117 15.17 5.15 -5.41
CA PHE A 117 15.67 6.04 -6.44
C PHE A 117 16.53 7.16 -5.84
N GLN A 118 17.47 7.63 -6.63
CA GLN A 118 18.33 8.73 -6.30
C GLN A 118 17.90 9.97 -7.07
N VAL A 119 17.77 11.10 -6.40
CA VAL A 119 17.44 12.40 -6.99
C VAL A 119 18.60 13.37 -6.77
N THR A 120 19.12 13.92 -7.85
CA THR A 120 20.11 15.00 -7.79
C THR A 120 19.42 16.32 -8.12
N TYR A 121 19.63 17.33 -7.30
CA TYR A 121 19.04 18.66 -7.44
C TYR A 121 20.03 19.66 -8.00
N ASP A 122 19.51 20.74 -8.57
CA ASP A 122 20.29 21.91 -8.95
C ASP A 122 20.40 22.91 -7.76
N GLU A 123 21.04 24.04 -8.01
CA GLU A 123 21.24 25.11 -7.01
C GLU A 123 19.92 25.75 -6.51
N LYS A 124 18.80 25.54 -7.22
CA LYS A 124 17.47 26.04 -6.89
C LYS A 124 16.60 24.99 -6.23
N ASP A 125 17.19 23.85 -5.78
CA ASP A 125 16.47 22.69 -5.25
C ASP A 125 15.43 22.12 -6.22
N LEU A 126 15.67 22.21 -7.54
CA LEU A 126 14.87 21.58 -8.58
C LEU A 126 15.51 20.25 -9.00
N VAL A 127 14.68 19.24 -9.27
CA VAL A 127 15.15 17.94 -9.76
C VAL A 127 15.91 18.13 -11.08
N LYS A 128 17.18 17.74 -11.10
CA LYS A 128 18.05 17.75 -12.26
C LYS A 128 18.20 16.37 -12.89
N LYS A 129 18.31 15.33 -12.06
CA LYS A 129 18.49 13.94 -12.51
C LYS A 129 17.87 12.97 -11.52
N ILE A 130 17.30 11.90 -12.05
CA ILE A 130 16.76 10.79 -11.29
C ILE A 130 17.40 9.50 -11.79
N LEU A 131 17.82 8.64 -10.85
CA LEU A 131 18.36 7.32 -11.13
C LEU A 131 17.59 6.27 -10.31
N PRO A 132 16.91 5.31 -10.95
CA PRO A 132 16.36 4.16 -10.23
C PRO A 132 17.51 3.29 -9.69
N LEU A 133 17.34 2.77 -8.47
CA LEU A 133 18.34 1.94 -7.79
C LEU A 133 17.94 0.45 -7.71
N ASN A 134 16.74 0.10 -8.19
CA ASN A 134 16.18 -1.25 -8.07
C ASN A 134 16.36 -2.14 -9.31
N GLU A 135 17.14 -1.79 -10.29
CA GLU A 135 17.21 -2.57 -11.55
C GLU A 135 18.00 -3.89 -11.47
N GLU A 136 18.64 -4.22 -10.35
CA GLU A 136 19.48 -5.45 -10.29
C GLU A 136 18.80 -6.69 -9.68
N ALA A 137 17.59 -6.58 -9.16
CA ALA A 137 16.94 -7.71 -8.48
C ALA A 137 16.05 -8.59 -9.39
N LYS A 138 16.03 -8.38 -10.71
CA LYS A 138 15.15 -9.13 -11.63
C LYS A 138 15.87 -9.85 -12.77
N LYS A 139 17.16 -10.20 -12.56
CA LYS A 139 17.91 -11.10 -13.47
C LYS A 139 18.63 -12.15 -12.65
N GLU A 140 17.89 -13.13 -12.15
CA GLU A 140 18.35 -14.51 -11.94
C GLU A 140 17.14 -15.43 -11.91
#